data_39a001b665b93e7c1307f5ca1c3d7f3b
#
_entry.id   39a001b665b93e7c1307f5ca1c3d7f3b
#
_cell.length_a   1.000
_cell.length_b   1.000
_cell.length_c   1.000
_cell.angle_alpha   90.00
_cell.angle_beta   90.00
_cell.angle_gamma   90.00
#
_symmetry.space_group_name_H-M   'P 1'
#
loop_
_entity.id
_entity.type
_entity.pdbx_description
1 polymer ?
#
loop_
_entity_poly.entity_id
_entity_poly.type
_entity_poly.pdbx_seq_one_letter_code
_entity_poly.pdbx_strand_id
1 'polypeptide(L)'
;MIILPRTYATVPKFPCRFRPDDISYEKEKSEDLAIINYTSGTTGYSKGVMLPYRSILSNVLYCKEKIGLKAGDSVVSMLPLGHVFGMTFDFLYGFTAGAHLWFLTRMPSPKIIAESFAEIRPRVIACVPLIVEKIFKKNILPKVDNKLGKLLLHVPIISDKIKELIKQKAMEVFGGNFIEIIIGGAPFNAEVEAFLKMIDFPYTIAYGMTECGPIICHSHWTELKLASCGKVAARMEAKVLSPNPSAIAGELVCRGANLMLGYYKNEEATRQVIDTEGWLHTGDMATIDEDGNVFIKGRCKNLLLTSSGQNIYPEEIESKLNNMPYVSESLIILQQDKLVGLIYPDSDDAFAHGLSQSDLVRVMEENRLELNKQLPAFSQIARFKLYPEEFEKTAKKSIKRFLYQDIKE
;
A
#
# COMPACT_ATOMS: atom_id res chain seq x y z
N MET A 1 18.22 -11.00 -14.98
CA MET A 1 18.53 -12.39 -15.32
C MET A 1 18.15 -13.23 -14.12
N ILE A 2 16.98 -13.86 -14.18
CA ILE A 2 16.58 -14.87 -13.22
C ILE A 2 17.40 -16.10 -13.57
N ILE A 3 18.49 -16.27 -12.87
CA ILE A 3 19.27 -17.49 -12.97
C ILE A 3 18.61 -18.46 -11.99
N LEU A 4 17.62 -19.23 -12.47
CA LEU A 4 17.56 -20.58 -11.99
C LEU A 4 18.83 -21.26 -12.52
N PRO A 5 19.76 -21.68 -11.67
CA PRO A 5 20.92 -22.43 -12.18
C PRO A 5 20.35 -23.63 -12.93
N ARG A 6 20.82 -23.89 -14.15
CA ARG A 6 20.53 -25.12 -14.91
C ARG A 6 20.89 -26.42 -14.15
N THR A 7 21.36 -26.31 -12.93
CA THR A 7 21.71 -27.38 -12.01
C THR A 7 20.54 -28.03 -11.28
N TYR A 8 19.27 -27.52 -11.40
CA TYR A 8 18.10 -28.25 -10.94
C TYR A 8 17.64 -29.40 -11.86
N ALA A 9 18.39 -29.70 -12.91
CA ALA A 9 18.15 -30.87 -13.75
C ALA A 9 18.36 -32.21 -13.03
N THR A 10 18.76 -32.21 -11.77
CA THR A 10 18.95 -33.40 -10.94
C THR A 10 18.30 -33.28 -9.56
N VAL A 11 17.05 -32.79 -9.50
CA VAL A 11 16.19 -33.19 -8.37
C VAL A 11 16.19 -34.74 -8.41
N PRO A 12 16.67 -35.42 -7.37
CA PRO A 12 16.61 -36.88 -7.34
C PRO A 12 15.16 -37.26 -7.68
N LYS A 13 14.95 -38.08 -8.70
CA LYS A 13 13.65 -38.70 -8.93
C LYS A 13 13.38 -39.47 -7.65
N PHE A 14 12.57 -38.91 -6.76
CA PHE A 14 12.07 -39.63 -5.61
C PHE A 14 11.41 -40.89 -6.18
N PRO A 15 11.88 -42.11 -5.84
CA PRO A 15 11.36 -43.33 -6.41
C PRO A 15 9.94 -43.66 -5.93
N CYS A 16 9.40 -42.82 -5.05
CA CYS A 16 8.08 -43.01 -4.45
C CYS A 16 7.03 -42.21 -5.20
N ARG A 17 6.11 -42.88 -5.82
CA ARG A 17 4.79 -42.31 -6.17
C ARG A 17 4.02 -42.17 -4.86
N PHE A 18 4.13 -41.00 -4.19
CA PHE A 18 3.21 -40.71 -3.11
C PHE A 18 1.79 -40.65 -3.66
N ARG A 19 0.92 -41.47 -3.08
CA ARG A 19 -0.53 -41.35 -3.29
C ARG A 19 -1.07 -40.42 -2.20
N PRO A 20 -2.19 -39.74 -2.42
CA PRO A 20 -2.86 -38.96 -1.37
C PRO A 20 -3.08 -39.73 -0.08
N ASP A 21 -3.33 -41.06 -0.20
CA ASP A 21 -3.59 -41.99 0.92
C ASP A 21 -2.30 -42.38 1.69
N ASP A 22 -1.12 -42.14 1.10
CA ASP A 22 0.17 -42.44 1.75
C ASP A 22 0.60 -41.35 2.76
N ILE A 23 -0.16 -40.23 2.81
CA ILE A 23 0.15 -39.11 3.68
C ILE A 23 -0.98 -38.97 4.71
N SER A 24 -0.66 -39.29 5.95
CA SER A 24 -1.54 -39.05 7.09
C SER A 24 -1.14 -37.71 7.74
N TYR A 25 -2.04 -36.74 7.65
CA TYR A 25 -1.90 -35.49 8.40
C TYR A 25 -2.82 -35.55 9.62
N GLU A 26 -2.30 -35.10 10.78
CA GLU A 26 -3.15 -34.73 11.89
C GLU A 26 -4.06 -33.59 11.43
N LYS A 27 -5.38 -33.70 11.72
CA LYS A 27 -6.32 -32.62 11.39
C LYS A 27 -6.10 -31.45 12.34
N GLU A 28 -5.44 -30.40 11.83
CA GLU A 28 -5.33 -29.13 12.51
C GLU A 28 -6.70 -28.52 12.77
N LYS A 29 -6.90 -27.92 13.94
CA LYS A 29 -8.12 -27.15 14.22
C LYS A 29 -7.98 -25.76 13.66
N SER A 30 -9.09 -25.17 13.25
CA SER A 30 -9.12 -23.82 12.67
C SER A 30 -8.53 -22.74 13.60
N GLU A 31 -8.67 -22.96 14.91
CA GLU A 31 -8.19 -22.03 15.95
C GLU A 31 -6.76 -22.31 16.40
N ASP A 32 -6.13 -23.38 15.93
CA ASP A 32 -4.74 -23.67 16.30
C ASP A 32 -3.81 -22.62 15.67
N LEU A 33 -2.74 -22.29 16.39
CA LEU A 33 -1.74 -21.34 15.95
C LEU A 33 -1.00 -21.89 14.72
N ALA A 34 -1.11 -21.17 13.59
CA ALA A 34 -0.40 -21.50 12.38
C ALA A 34 0.95 -20.80 12.26
N ILE A 35 0.98 -19.47 12.53
CA ILE A 35 2.15 -18.63 12.30
C ILE A 35 2.23 -17.53 13.37
N ILE A 36 3.46 -17.22 13.80
CA ILE A 36 3.77 -15.98 14.53
C ILE A 36 4.51 -15.05 13.58
N ASN A 37 3.88 -13.92 13.22
CA ASN A 37 4.47 -12.91 12.36
C ASN A 37 4.80 -11.65 13.15
N TYR A 38 6.05 -11.18 13.07
CA TYR A 38 6.50 -10.02 13.84
C TYR A 38 6.23 -8.72 13.12
N THR A 39 5.64 -7.75 13.84
CA THR A 39 5.48 -6.38 13.36
C THR A 39 6.46 -5.46 14.06
N SER A 40 7.04 -4.50 13.32
CA SER A 40 7.72 -3.38 13.94
C SER A 40 6.67 -2.47 14.57
N GLY A 41 6.48 -2.60 15.89
CA GLY A 41 5.55 -1.74 16.63
C GLY A 41 5.91 -0.26 16.49
N THR A 42 4.90 0.61 16.42
CA THR A 42 5.07 2.08 16.47
C THR A 42 5.67 2.56 17.80
N THR A 43 5.70 1.69 18.82
CA THR A 43 6.27 1.93 20.15
C THR A 43 7.73 1.48 20.28
N GLY A 44 8.38 1.08 19.18
CA GLY A 44 9.81 0.66 19.16
C GLY A 44 10.04 -0.84 19.43
N TYR A 45 9.10 -1.55 20.03
CA TYR A 45 9.22 -2.99 20.27
C TYR A 45 8.39 -3.79 19.27
N SER A 46 9.01 -4.81 18.66
CA SER A 46 8.31 -5.75 17.78
C SER A 46 7.32 -6.60 18.54
N LYS A 47 6.11 -6.77 18.00
CA LYS A 47 5.08 -7.65 18.56
C LYS A 47 4.91 -8.88 17.69
N GLY A 48 4.87 -10.06 18.28
CA GLY A 48 4.58 -11.31 17.57
C GLY A 48 3.07 -11.50 17.43
N VAL A 49 2.55 -11.32 16.23
CA VAL A 49 1.12 -11.52 15.89
C VAL A 49 0.86 -13.01 15.70
N MET A 50 -0.01 -13.59 16.51
CA MET A 50 -0.39 -15.00 16.44
C MET A 50 -1.55 -15.19 15.46
N LEU A 51 -1.27 -15.75 14.29
CA LEU A 51 -2.27 -16.02 13.26
C LEU A 51 -2.69 -17.50 13.31
N PRO A 52 -3.99 -17.80 13.54
CA PRO A 52 -4.51 -19.16 13.48
C PRO A 52 -4.69 -19.64 12.04
N TYR A 53 -4.86 -20.95 11.86
CA TYR A 53 -5.12 -21.53 10.53
C TYR A 53 -6.33 -20.88 9.85
N ARG A 54 -7.43 -20.58 10.58
CA ARG A 54 -8.59 -19.90 10.00
C ARG A 54 -8.26 -18.56 9.35
N SER A 55 -7.35 -17.80 9.98
CA SER A 55 -6.96 -16.49 9.43
C SER A 55 -6.24 -16.65 8.09
N ILE A 56 -5.24 -17.53 8.04
CA ILE A 56 -4.46 -17.80 6.83
C ILE A 56 -5.36 -18.35 5.73
N LEU A 57 -6.16 -19.37 6.04
CA LEU A 57 -7.04 -20.01 5.06
C LEU A 57 -8.14 -19.08 4.55
N SER A 58 -8.73 -18.24 5.43
CA SER A 58 -9.74 -17.27 5.02
C SER A 58 -9.19 -16.25 4.02
N ASN A 59 -7.96 -15.76 4.23
CA ASN A 59 -7.28 -14.87 3.32
C ASN A 59 -6.99 -15.53 1.96
N VAL A 60 -6.48 -16.77 1.97
CA VAL A 60 -6.19 -17.52 0.74
C VAL A 60 -7.49 -17.84 -0.04
N LEU A 61 -8.55 -18.24 0.66
CA LEU A 61 -9.85 -18.47 0.05
C LEU A 61 -10.42 -17.20 -0.57
N TYR A 62 -10.30 -16.08 0.12
CA TYR A 62 -10.72 -14.77 -0.42
C TYR A 62 -10.00 -14.46 -1.74
N CYS A 63 -8.68 -14.66 -1.79
CA CYS A 63 -7.91 -14.48 -3.03
C CYS A 63 -8.39 -15.39 -4.16
N LYS A 64 -8.68 -16.67 -3.85
CA LYS A 64 -9.20 -17.63 -4.85
C LYS A 64 -10.58 -17.25 -5.37
N GLU A 65 -11.43 -16.67 -4.54
CA GLU A 65 -12.80 -16.25 -4.88
C GLU A 65 -12.82 -14.95 -5.70
N LYS A 66 -11.87 -14.03 -5.46
CA LYS A 66 -11.90 -12.65 -6.00
C LYS A 66 -10.85 -12.35 -7.04
N ILE A 67 -9.73 -13.06 -7.03
CA ILE A 67 -8.61 -12.85 -7.94
C ILE A 67 -8.50 -14.06 -8.87
N GLY A 68 -8.52 -13.85 -10.16
CA GLY A 68 -8.72 -14.89 -11.17
C GLY A 68 -7.46 -15.71 -11.54
N LEU A 69 -6.54 -16.03 -10.61
CA LEU A 69 -5.34 -16.82 -10.86
C LEU A 69 -5.71 -18.30 -11.05
N LYS A 70 -5.15 -18.95 -12.06
CA LYS A 70 -5.41 -20.33 -12.46
C LYS A 70 -4.15 -21.18 -12.40
N ALA A 71 -4.34 -22.51 -12.39
CA ALA A 71 -3.23 -23.45 -12.49
C ALA A 71 -2.42 -23.21 -13.78
N GLY A 72 -1.09 -23.17 -13.65
CA GLY A 72 -0.16 -22.89 -14.74
C GLY A 72 0.10 -21.41 -15.00
N ASP A 73 -0.67 -20.49 -14.43
CA ASP A 73 -0.35 -19.06 -14.49
C ASP A 73 0.98 -18.77 -13.77
N SER A 74 1.64 -17.66 -14.13
CA SER A 74 2.88 -17.25 -13.49
C SER A 74 2.68 -16.11 -12.51
N VAL A 75 3.36 -16.17 -11.36
CA VAL A 75 3.44 -15.13 -10.35
C VAL A 75 4.90 -14.81 -10.05
N VAL A 76 5.26 -13.54 -9.97
CA VAL A 76 6.60 -13.10 -9.52
C VAL A 76 6.52 -12.73 -8.05
N SER A 77 7.14 -13.54 -7.20
CA SER A 77 7.25 -13.27 -5.77
C SER A 77 8.37 -12.27 -5.52
N MET A 78 8.00 -11.04 -5.21
CA MET A 78 8.93 -9.93 -4.97
C MET A 78 8.76 -9.29 -3.59
N LEU A 79 7.65 -9.57 -2.91
CA LEU A 79 7.42 -9.12 -1.55
C LEU A 79 8.15 -10.03 -0.56
N PRO A 80 8.66 -9.48 0.58
CA PRO A 80 9.28 -10.30 1.60
C PRO A 80 8.30 -11.33 2.17
N LEU A 81 8.64 -12.62 2.09
CA LEU A 81 7.81 -13.70 2.65
C LEU A 81 7.69 -13.67 4.17
N GLY A 82 8.59 -12.96 4.86
CA GLY A 82 8.46 -12.67 6.29
C GLY A 82 7.32 -11.69 6.62
N HIS A 83 6.71 -11.05 5.63
CA HIS A 83 5.51 -10.25 5.77
C HIS A 83 4.28 -11.03 5.30
N VAL A 84 3.19 -10.96 6.07
CA VAL A 84 1.94 -11.67 5.73
C VAL A 84 1.42 -11.33 4.35
N PHE A 85 1.65 -10.12 3.83
CA PHE A 85 1.23 -9.74 2.48
C PHE A 85 1.95 -10.57 1.42
N GLY A 86 3.29 -10.64 1.46
CA GLY A 86 4.06 -11.49 0.55
C GLY A 86 3.78 -12.99 0.77
N MET A 87 3.72 -13.43 2.02
CA MET A 87 3.39 -14.82 2.33
C MET A 87 2.03 -15.23 1.78
N THR A 88 1.00 -14.42 1.97
CA THR A 88 -0.37 -14.76 1.58
C THR A 88 -0.57 -14.64 0.06
N PHE A 89 -0.18 -13.52 -0.56
CA PHE A 89 -0.46 -13.26 -1.97
C PHE A 89 0.56 -13.89 -2.91
N ASP A 90 1.87 -13.67 -2.67
CA ASP A 90 2.90 -14.16 -3.59
C ASP A 90 3.12 -15.66 -3.44
N PHE A 91 2.98 -16.22 -2.23
CA PHE A 91 3.29 -17.61 -1.99
C PHE A 91 2.05 -18.49 -1.80
N LEU A 92 1.31 -18.36 -0.70
CA LEU A 92 0.24 -19.32 -0.36
C LEU A 92 -0.90 -19.33 -1.39
N TYR A 93 -1.33 -18.14 -1.83
CA TYR A 93 -2.37 -18.06 -2.87
C TYR A 93 -1.88 -18.63 -4.18
N GLY A 94 -0.70 -18.23 -4.66
CA GLY A 94 -0.13 -18.75 -5.90
C GLY A 94 0.08 -20.26 -5.85
N PHE A 95 0.64 -20.77 -4.74
CA PHE A 95 0.83 -22.22 -4.52
C PHE A 95 -0.48 -22.99 -4.54
N THR A 96 -1.48 -22.53 -3.79
CA THR A 96 -2.78 -23.21 -3.70
C THR A 96 -3.63 -23.09 -4.97
N ALA A 97 -3.33 -22.11 -5.83
CA ALA A 97 -3.92 -21.97 -7.16
C ALA A 97 -3.25 -22.87 -8.20
N GLY A 98 -2.11 -23.50 -7.88
CA GLY A 98 -1.30 -24.28 -8.83
C GLY A 98 -0.53 -23.42 -9.83
N ALA A 99 -0.20 -22.20 -9.46
CA ALA A 99 0.58 -21.29 -10.31
C ALA A 99 2.09 -21.59 -10.26
N HIS A 100 2.82 -21.16 -11.27
CA HIS A 100 4.27 -21.16 -11.27
C HIS A 100 4.77 -19.95 -10.48
N LEU A 101 5.47 -20.19 -9.37
CA LEU A 101 6.02 -19.17 -8.50
C LEU A 101 7.48 -18.88 -8.87
N TRP A 102 7.76 -17.63 -9.25
CA TRP A 102 9.07 -17.16 -9.61
C TRP A 102 9.63 -16.23 -8.53
N PHE A 103 10.62 -16.70 -7.77
CA PHE A 103 11.21 -15.92 -6.69
C PHE A 103 12.34 -15.05 -7.20
N LEU A 104 12.32 -13.76 -6.89
CA LEU A 104 13.44 -12.86 -7.18
C LEU A 104 14.60 -13.18 -6.24
N THR A 105 15.75 -13.56 -6.81
CA THR A 105 16.97 -13.85 -6.06
C THR A 105 17.81 -12.61 -5.75
N ARG A 106 17.44 -11.46 -6.32
CA ARG A 106 18.07 -10.15 -6.11
C ARG A 106 17.14 -9.21 -5.41
N MET A 107 17.72 -8.21 -4.72
CA MET A 107 16.93 -7.13 -4.10
C MET A 107 16.01 -6.48 -5.16
N PRO A 108 14.70 -6.41 -4.92
CA PRO A 108 13.77 -5.82 -5.87
C PRO A 108 14.11 -4.35 -6.13
N SER A 109 14.57 -4.04 -7.33
CA SER A 109 14.72 -2.67 -7.84
C SER A 109 13.78 -2.48 -9.03
N PRO A 110 13.36 -1.24 -9.36
CA PRO A 110 12.48 -1.01 -10.51
C PRO A 110 12.98 -1.64 -11.81
N LYS A 111 14.30 -1.66 -12.01
CA LYS A 111 14.93 -2.28 -13.20
C LYS A 111 14.77 -3.80 -13.18
N ILE A 112 15.15 -4.46 -12.06
CA ILE A 112 15.06 -5.93 -11.91
C ILE A 112 13.60 -6.39 -12.03
N ILE A 113 12.67 -5.65 -11.43
CA ILE A 113 11.23 -5.95 -11.50
C ILE A 113 10.73 -5.85 -12.94
N ALA A 114 11.06 -4.77 -13.66
CA ALA A 114 10.63 -4.59 -15.05
C ALA A 114 11.21 -5.67 -15.97
N GLU A 115 12.51 -6.03 -15.82
CA GLU A 115 13.13 -7.14 -16.55
C GLU A 115 12.43 -8.47 -16.28
N SER A 116 12.13 -8.76 -15.00
CA SER A 116 11.42 -9.98 -14.59
C SER A 116 9.99 -10.03 -15.13
N PHE A 117 9.28 -8.91 -15.12
CA PHE A 117 7.92 -8.85 -15.66
C PHE A 117 7.91 -9.04 -17.19
N ALA A 118 8.87 -8.47 -17.90
CA ALA A 118 9.00 -8.67 -19.34
C ALA A 118 9.27 -10.12 -19.71
N GLU A 119 10.09 -10.84 -18.91
CA GLU A 119 10.45 -12.23 -19.15
C GLU A 119 9.35 -13.20 -18.73
N ILE A 120 8.80 -13.05 -17.50
CA ILE A 120 7.88 -14.00 -16.89
C ILE A 120 6.44 -13.73 -17.28
N ARG A 121 6.08 -12.47 -17.50
CA ARG A 121 4.73 -12.01 -17.85
C ARG A 121 3.69 -12.49 -16.81
N PRO A 122 3.80 -12.06 -15.54
CA PRO A 122 2.96 -12.55 -14.46
C PRO A 122 1.48 -12.29 -14.71
N ARG A 123 0.64 -13.19 -14.20
CA ARG A 123 -0.82 -13.08 -14.35
C ARG A 123 -1.46 -12.19 -13.30
N VAL A 124 -0.92 -12.18 -12.08
CA VAL A 124 -1.31 -11.31 -10.97
C VAL A 124 -0.04 -10.71 -10.38
N ILE A 125 -0.09 -9.44 -10.03
CA ILE A 125 1.04 -8.72 -9.45
C ILE A 125 0.60 -8.16 -8.10
N ALA A 126 1.25 -8.58 -7.00
CA ALA A 126 1.08 -7.96 -5.70
C ALA A 126 2.30 -7.09 -5.39
N CYS A 127 2.10 -5.83 -5.06
CA CYS A 127 3.21 -4.91 -4.82
C CYS A 127 2.88 -3.78 -3.83
N VAL A 128 3.93 -3.10 -3.39
CA VAL A 128 3.78 -1.85 -2.61
C VAL A 128 3.68 -0.64 -3.54
N PRO A 129 3.00 0.45 -3.12
CA PRO A 129 2.80 1.67 -3.91
C PRO A 129 4.06 2.18 -4.60
N LEU A 130 5.15 2.28 -3.87
CA LEU A 130 6.43 2.82 -4.34
C LEU A 130 6.94 2.16 -5.63
N ILE A 131 6.65 0.87 -5.84
CA ILE A 131 7.07 0.14 -7.05
C ILE A 131 6.30 0.66 -8.25
N VAL A 132 4.97 0.73 -8.15
CA VAL A 132 4.12 1.22 -9.24
C VAL A 132 4.44 2.68 -9.54
N GLU A 133 4.55 3.52 -8.51
CA GLU A 133 4.86 4.94 -8.64
C GLU A 133 6.21 5.20 -9.34
N LYS A 134 7.26 4.48 -8.94
CA LYS A 134 8.59 4.61 -9.59
C LYS A 134 8.57 4.13 -11.04
N ILE A 135 7.92 3.00 -11.31
CA ILE A 135 7.78 2.48 -12.67
C ILE A 135 6.98 3.48 -13.50
N PHE A 136 5.89 4.02 -12.97
CA PHE A 136 5.04 4.99 -13.62
C PHE A 136 5.81 6.28 -13.94
N LYS A 137 6.44 6.91 -12.96
CA LYS A 137 7.21 8.14 -13.12
C LYS A 137 8.37 7.98 -14.10
N LYS A 138 9.05 6.82 -14.11
CA LYS A 138 10.23 6.58 -14.97
C LYS A 138 9.88 6.14 -16.39
N ASN A 139 8.85 5.33 -16.57
CA ASN A 139 8.62 4.64 -17.84
C ASN A 139 7.34 5.10 -18.57
N ILE A 140 6.38 5.67 -17.86
CA ILE A 140 5.07 6.05 -18.42
C ILE A 140 4.97 7.56 -18.57
N LEU A 141 5.19 8.31 -17.49
CA LEU A 141 5.10 9.77 -17.50
C LEU A 141 5.94 10.43 -18.59
N PRO A 142 7.25 10.13 -18.78
CA PRO A 142 8.05 10.80 -19.80
C PRO A 142 7.58 10.55 -21.23
N LYS A 143 6.90 9.42 -21.48
CA LYS A 143 6.31 9.09 -22.78
C LYS A 143 4.98 9.82 -23.04
N VAL A 144 4.33 10.25 -21.98
CA VAL A 144 3.06 10.98 -22.00
C VAL A 144 3.31 12.49 -21.79
N ASP A 145 4.44 12.89 -21.17
CA ASP A 145 4.77 14.27 -20.79
C ASP A 145 5.29 15.16 -21.93
N ASN A 146 5.23 14.69 -23.18
CA ASN A 146 5.29 15.60 -24.33
C ASN A 146 4.14 16.61 -24.24
N LYS A 147 4.25 17.79 -24.89
CA LYS A 147 3.21 18.83 -24.92
C LYS A 147 1.77 18.28 -25.08
N LEU A 148 1.65 17.11 -25.74
CA LEU A 148 0.43 16.34 -25.86
C LEU A 148 -0.03 15.70 -24.54
N GLY A 149 0.88 15.21 -23.69
CA GLY A 149 0.54 14.52 -22.45
C GLY A 149 0.04 15.46 -21.36
N LYS A 150 0.65 16.64 -21.23
CA LYS A 150 0.13 17.70 -20.33
C LYS A 150 -1.24 18.20 -20.77
N LEU A 151 -1.46 18.29 -22.09
CA LEU A 151 -2.77 18.61 -22.65
C LEU A 151 -3.78 17.47 -22.34
N LEU A 152 -3.35 16.21 -22.38
CA LEU A 152 -4.18 15.04 -22.11
C LEU A 152 -4.59 14.93 -20.63
N LEU A 153 -3.76 15.36 -19.68
CA LEU A 153 -4.09 15.40 -18.26
C LEU A 153 -5.12 16.50 -17.91
N HIS A 154 -5.28 17.51 -18.78
CA HIS A 154 -6.15 18.67 -18.55
C HIS A 154 -7.35 18.76 -19.51
N VAL A 155 -7.46 17.83 -20.49
CA VAL A 155 -8.58 17.82 -21.43
C VAL A 155 -9.68 16.88 -20.95
N PRO A 156 -10.92 17.36 -20.77
CA PRO A 156 -12.03 16.56 -20.25
C PRO A 156 -12.46 15.38 -21.15
N ILE A 157 -12.01 15.35 -22.41
CA ILE A 157 -12.43 14.34 -23.39
C ILE A 157 -11.20 13.81 -24.13
N ILE A 158 -10.57 12.80 -23.55
CA ILE A 158 -9.59 11.97 -24.28
C ILE A 158 -10.39 10.93 -25.07
N SER A 159 -10.10 10.78 -26.37
CA SER A 159 -10.79 9.74 -27.15
C SER A 159 -10.46 8.35 -26.60
N ASP A 160 -11.42 7.43 -26.56
CA ASP A 160 -11.28 6.08 -26.04
C ASP A 160 -10.10 5.32 -26.70
N LYS A 161 -9.84 5.60 -27.98
CA LYS A 161 -8.68 5.04 -28.70
C LYS A 161 -7.34 5.47 -28.13
N ILE A 162 -7.22 6.72 -27.67
CA ILE A 162 -5.97 7.22 -27.06
C ILE A 162 -5.79 6.62 -25.67
N LYS A 163 -6.86 6.54 -24.88
CA LYS A 163 -6.84 5.89 -23.56
C LYS A 163 -6.39 4.44 -23.68
N GLU A 164 -6.98 3.69 -24.61
CA GLU A 164 -6.64 2.29 -24.84
C GLU A 164 -5.17 2.12 -25.28
N LEU A 165 -4.66 3.00 -26.15
CA LEU A 165 -3.24 2.96 -26.55
C LEU A 165 -2.29 3.23 -25.37
N ILE A 166 -2.63 4.18 -24.49
CA ILE A 166 -1.84 4.49 -23.31
C ILE A 166 -1.90 3.33 -22.33
N LYS A 167 -3.10 2.76 -22.11
CA LYS A 167 -3.30 1.58 -21.28
C LYS A 167 -2.44 0.41 -21.73
N GLN A 168 -2.48 0.07 -23.02
CA GLN A 168 -1.66 -1.03 -23.58
C GLN A 168 -0.17 -0.81 -23.35
N LYS A 169 0.34 0.40 -23.62
CA LYS A 169 1.74 0.74 -23.35
C LYS A 169 2.10 0.67 -21.87
N ALA A 170 1.18 1.09 -20.99
CA ALA A 170 1.37 0.97 -19.55
C ALA A 170 1.38 -0.50 -19.12
N MET A 171 0.48 -1.33 -19.66
CA MET A 171 0.44 -2.76 -19.38
C MET A 171 1.71 -3.47 -19.84
N GLU A 172 2.28 -3.13 -21.01
CA GLU A 172 3.53 -3.70 -21.52
C GLU A 172 4.69 -3.53 -20.54
N VAL A 173 4.75 -2.40 -19.83
CA VAL A 173 5.80 -2.14 -18.81
C VAL A 173 5.74 -3.14 -17.65
N PHE A 174 4.55 -3.66 -17.37
CA PHE A 174 4.31 -4.69 -16.35
C PHE A 174 4.22 -6.11 -16.94
N GLY A 175 4.73 -6.35 -18.15
CA GLY A 175 4.73 -7.66 -18.80
C GLY A 175 3.54 -7.97 -19.70
N GLY A 176 2.51 -7.11 -19.73
CA GLY A 176 1.41 -7.16 -20.69
C GLY A 176 0.43 -8.35 -20.58
N ASN A 177 0.55 -9.19 -19.54
CA ASN A 177 -0.29 -10.40 -19.39
C ASN A 177 -1.10 -10.45 -18.10
N PHE A 178 -0.92 -9.48 -17.22
CA PHE A 178 -1.62 -9.48 -15.94
C PHE A 178 -3.09 -9.08 -16.08
N ILE A 179 -3.91 -9.61 -15.18
CA ILE A 179 -5.34 -9.27 -15.07
C ILE A 179 -5.58 -8.19 -14.02
N GLU A 180 -4.70 -8.10 -13.02
CA GLU A 180 -4.83 -7.15 -11.93
C GLU A 180 -3.48 -6.92 -11.23
N ILE A 181 -3.23 -5.67 -10.86
CA ILE A 181 -2.15 -5.29 -9.92
C ILE A 181 -2.79 -4.95 -8.58
N ILE A 182 -2.41 -5.67 -7.53
CA ILE A 182 -2.88 -5.47 -6.17
C ILE A 182 -1.85 -4.63 -5.41
N ILE A 183 -2.22 -3.42 -5.06
CA ILE A 183 -1.36 -2.44 -4.40
C ILE A 183 -1.75 -2.37 -2.92
N GLY A 184 -0.80 -2.62 -2.01
CA GLY A 184 -1.09 -2.61 -0.58
C GLY A 184 0.11 -2.26 0.29
N GLY A 185 -0.14 -2.09 1.59
CA GLY A 185 0.87 -1.90 2.62
C GLY A 185 1.28 -0.45 2.91
N ALA A 186 0.88 0.52 2.08
CA ALA A 186 1.07 1.96 2.30
C ALA A 186 0.04 2.76 1.49
N PRO A 187 -0.17 4.06 1.77
CA PRO A 187 -0.99 4.93 0.94
C PRO A 187 -0.46 5.01 -0.49
N PHE A 188 -1.37 5.05 -1.46
CA PHE A 188 -1.03 5.17 -2.88
C PHE A 188 -1.14 6.61 -3.35
N ASN A 189 -0.26 7.01 -4.24
CA ASN A 189 -0.22 8.36 -4.77
C ASN A 189 -1.48 8.70 -5.55
N ALA A 190 -2.21 9.74 -5.10
CA ALA A 190 -3.52 10.09 -5.64
C ALA A 190 -3.50 10.52 -7.13
N GLU A 191 -2.41 11.16 -7.59
CA GLU A 191 -2.29 11.57 -9.00
C GLU A 191 -2.04 10.36 -9.90
N VAL A 192 -1.17 9.44 -9.44
CA VAL A 192 -0.92 8.19 -10.15
C VAL A 192 -2.19 7.36 -10.18
N GLU A 193 -2.93 7.27 -9.08
CA GLU A 193 -4.20 6.58 -9.00
C GLU A 193 -5.22 7.17 -9.97
N ALA A 194 -5.41 8.50 -9.95
CA ALA A 194 -6.34 9.19 -10.85
C ALA A 194 -6.00 8.94 -12.32
N PHE A 195 -4.70 8.94 -12.67
CA PHE A 195 -4.26 8.63 -14.03
C PHE A 195 -4.55 7.18 -14.40
N LEU A 196 -4.23 6.21 -13.55
CA LEU A 196 -4.51 4.79 -13.80
C LEU A 196 -6.01 4.54 -13.97
N LYS A 197 -6.83 5.20 -13.15
CA LYS A 197 -8.28 5.13 -13.25
C LYS A 197 -8.80 5.74 -14.56
N MET A 198 -8.23 6.87 -15.00
CA MET A 198 -8.61 7.56 -16.24
C MET A 198 -8.38 6.67 -17.48
N ILE A 199 -7.35 5.83 -17.49
CA ILE A 199 -7.03 4.92 -18.60
C ILE A 199 -7.62 3.52 -18.41
N ASP A 200 -8.48 3.29 -17.42
CA ASP A 200 -9.03 1.98 -17.05
C ASP A 200 -7.97 0.90 -16.86
N PHE A 201 -6.84 1.27 -16.25
CA PHE A 201 -5.75 0.33 -15.95
C PHE A 201 -6.19 -0.66 -14.86
N PRO A 202 -5.89 -1.97 -15.00
CA PRO A 202 -6.38 -2.98 -14.06
C PRO A 202 -5.53 -3.00 -12.77
N TYR A 203 -5.82 -2.09 -11.84
CA TYR A 203 -5.23 -2.01 -10.51
C TYR A 203 -6.29 -2.03 -9.43
N THR A 204 -5.94 -2.50 -8.25
CA THR A 204 -6.74 -2.35 -7.04
C THR A 204 -5.87 -1.94 -5.86
N ILE A 205 -6.49 -1.29 -4.88
CA ILE A 205 -5.87 -0.94 -3.61
C ILE A 205 -6.46 -1.87 -2.56
N ALA A 206 -5.58 -2.61 -1.86
CA ALA A 206 -5.95 -3.47 -0.75
C ALA A 206 -5.49 -2.84 0.57
N TYR A 207 -6.38 -2.85 1.55
CA TYR A 207 -6.09 -2.41 2.89
C TYR A 207 -6.12 -3.59 3.86
N GLY A 208 -5.15 -3.59 4.76
CA GLY A 208 -5.06 -4.62 5.78
C GLY A 208 -3.87 -4.41 6.71
N MET A 209 -3.74 -5.33 7.65
CA MET A 209 -2.67 -5.30 8.64
C MET A 209 -2.29 -6.73 9.03
N THR A 210 -1.12 -6.87 9.66
CA THR A 210 -0.61 -8.20 10.04
C THR A 210 -1.58 -8.93 10.96
N GLU A 211 -2.27 -8.21 11.83
CA GLU A 211 -3.27 -8.70 12.77
C GLU A 211 -4.52 -9.29 12.09
N CYS A 212 -4.65 -9.13 10.75
CA CYS A 212 -5.73 -9.67 9.92
C CYS A 212 -5.26 -10.62 8.81
N GLY A 213 -4.01 -11.04 8.81
CA GLY A 213 -3.43 -12.07 7.99
C GLY A 213 -3.39 -12.00 6.45
N PRO A 214 -3.43 -10.84 5.68
CA PRO A 214 -3.53 -9.45 6.12
C PRO A 214 -4.87 -8.74 5.82
N ILE A 215 -5.81 -9.29 5.02
CA ILE A 215 -6.88 -8.57 4.30
C ILE A 215 -7.98 -8.08 5.25
N ILE A 216 -8.30 -6.77 5.17
CA ILE A 216 -9.52 -6.19 5.73
C ILE A 216 -10.43 -5.70 4.60
N CYS A 217 -9.90 -4.92 3.65
CA CYS A 217 -10.66 -4.38 2.53
C CYS A 217 -9.96 -4.64 1.20
N HIS A 218 -10.76 -4.94 0.18
CA HIS A 218 -10.35 -5.09 -1.20
C HIS A 218 -11.60 -5.13 -2.09
N SER A 219 -11.48 -4.67 -3.32
CA SER A 219 -12.46 -4.90 -4.39
C SER A 219 -11.72 -5.23 -5.66
N HIS A 220 -12.33 -6.01 -6.54
CA HIS A 220 -11.80 -6.21 -7.89
C HIS A 220 -11.66 -4.86 -8.60
N TRP A 221 -10.66 -4.69 -9.45
CA TRP A 221 -10.32 -3.41 -10.07
C TRP A 221 -11.48 -2.74 -10.82
N THR A 222 -12.43 -3.52 -11.37
CA THR A 222 -13.63 -2.99 -12.06
C THR A 222 -14.63 -2.35 -11.10
N GLU A 223 -14.60 -2.73 -9.83
CA GLU A 223 -15.50 -2.24 -8.79
C GLU A 223 -14.83 -1.21 -7.87
N LEU A 224 -13.52 -1.01 -8.02
CA LEU A 224 -12.76 -0.10 -7.18
C LEU A 224 -13.19 1.34 -7.41
N LYS A 225 -13.61 2.02 -6.35
CA LYS A 225 -13.87 3.47 -6.34
C LYS A 225 -12.58 4.23 -6.10
N LEU A 226 -12.36 5.31 -6.84
CA LEU A 226 -11.16 6.16 -6.70
C LEU A 226 -10.95 6.58 -5.24
N ALA A 227 -9.71 6.55 -4.79
CA ALA A 227 -9.26 6.85 -3.42
C ALA A 227 -9.80 5.90 -2.33
N SER A 228 -10.53 4.84 -2.68
CA SER A 228 -10.96 3.82 -1.72
C SER A 228 -9.99 2.64 -1.69
N CYS A 229 -10.03 1.87 -0.63
CA CYS A 229 -9.41 0.54 -0.57
C CYS A 229 -10.42 -0.60 -0.78
N GLY A 230 -11.53 -0.29 -1.47
CA GLY A 230 -12.59 -1.24 -1.76
C GLY A 230 -13.52 -1.49 -0.57
N LYS A 231 -14.24 -2.59 -0.64
CA LYS A 231 -15.22 -3.04 0.37
C LYS A 231 -14.59 -4.00 1.36
N VAL A 232 -15.25 -4.19 2.49
CA VAL A 232 -14.85 -5.16 3.50
C VAL A 232 -14.83 -6.57 2.89
N ALA A 233 -13.74 -7.30 3.13
CA ALA A 233 -13.54 -8.64 2.59
C ALA A 233 -14.59 -9.64 3.11
N ALA A 234 -14.91 -10.65 2.31
CA ALA A 234 -15.78 -11.73 2.75
C ALA A 234 -15.24 -12.38 4.05
N ARG A 235 -16.14 -12.79 4.93
CA ARG A 235 -15.86 -13.35 6.27
C ARG A 235 -15.26 -12.35 7.26
N MET A 236 -15.29 -11.06 6.92
CA MET A 236 -14.94 -9.95 7.80
C MET A 236 -16.13 -9.01 7.97
N GLU A 237 -16.18 -8.34 9.10
CA GLU A 237 -17.05 -7.20 9.38
C GLU A 237 -16.16 -6.01 9.72
N ALA A 238 -16.58 -4.80 9.31
CA ALA A 238 -15.92 -3.58 9.73
C ALA A 238 -16.95 -2.46 9.93
N LYS A 239 -16.64 -1.57 10.84
CA LYS A 239 -17.40 -0.34 11.07
C LYS A 239 -16.47 0.81 11.42
N VAL A 240 -16.90 2.02 11.18
CA VAL A 240 -16.22 3.25 11.59
C VAL A 240 -16.89 3.78 12.84
N LEU A 241 -16.12 4.04 13.89
CA LEU A 241 -16.60 4.60 15.15
C LEU A 241 -16.83 6.10 14.98
N SER A 242 -17.96 6.45 14.36
CA SER A 242 -18.36 7.82 14.06
C SER A 242 -19.88 7.97 14.11
N PRO A 243 -20.40 9.12 14.50
CA PRO A 243 -21.85 9.41 14.44
C PRO A 243 -22.38 9.48 13.01
N ASN A 244 -21.52 9.75 12.03
CA ASN A 244 -21.86 9.74 10.60
C ASN A 244 -20.67 9.18 9.80
N PRO A 245 -20.57 7.83 9.67
CA PRO A 245 -19.42 7.16 9.03
C PRO A 245 -19.13 7.55 7.58
N SER A 246 -20.11 8.07 6.85
CA SER A 246 -19.93 8.49 5.46
C SER A 246 -19.33 9.90 5.33
N ALA A 247 -19.54 10.77 6.32
CA ALA A 247 -19.12 12.17 6.26
C ALA A 247 -18.02 12.51 7.29
N ILE A 248 -18.04 11.85 8.45
CA ILE A 248 -17.12 12.14 9.57
C ILE A 248 -16.23 10.92 9.79
N ALA A 249 -14.92 11.09 9.61
CA ALA A 249 -13.99 10.01 9.86
C ALA A 249 -13.95 9.64 11.35
N GLY A 250 -13.86 8.33 11.59
CA GLY A 250 -13.67 7.74 12.91
C GLY A 250 -12.71 6.57 12.83
N GLU A 251 -12.37 5.98 13.96
CA GLU A 251 -11.53 4.79 13.97
C GLU A 251 -12.24 3.64 13.26
N LEU A 252 -11.52 2.98 12.33
CA LEU A 252 -11.96 1.74 11.71
C LEU A 252 -11.73 0.59 12.68
N VAL A 253 -12.77 -0.16 12.99
CA VAL A 253 -12.67 -1.41 13.74
C VAL A 253 -13.19 -2.57 12.91
N CYS A 254 -12.59 -3.74 13.07
CA CYS A 254 -12.97 -4.93 12.31
C CYS A 254 -12.98 -6.19 13.15
N ARG A 255 -13.75 -7.19 12.72
CA ARG A 255 -13.75 -8.55 13.30
C ARG A 255 -14.04 -9.58 12.22
N GLY A 256 -13.75 -10.85 12.49
CA GLY A 256 -14.08 -11.94 11.59
C GLY A 256 -12.99 -13.00 11.48
N ALA A 257 -13.09 -13.83 10.44
CA ALA A 257 -12.24 -15.01 10.30
C ALA A 257 -10.74 -14.67 10.12
N ASN A 258 -10.41 -13.47 9.63
CA ASN A 258 -9.04 -13.07 9.37
C ASN A 258 -8.27 -12.66 10.64
N LEU A 259 -8.96 -12.44 11.78
CA LEU A 259 -8.33 -11.91 12.98
C LEU A 259 -7.31 -12.86 13.59
N MET A 260 -6.26 -12.27 14.17
CA MET A 260 -5.28 -12.92 15.02
C MET A 260 -5.90 -13.48 16.31
N LEU A 261 -5.18 -14.37 16.98
CA LEU A 261 -5.49 -14.79 18.35
C LEU A 261 -5.08 -13.74 19.39
N GLY A 262 -4.12 -12.90 19.07
CA GLY A 262 -3.52 -11.90 19.93
C GLY A 262 -2.01 -11.78 19.72
N TYR A 263 -1.33 -11.04 20.60
CA TYR A 263 0.11 -10.90 20.57
C TYR A 263 0.78 -11.94 21.47
N TYR A 264 1.78 -12.62 20.91
CA TYR A 264 2.53 -13.67 21.60
C TYR A 264 3.15 -13.16 22.90
N LYS A 265 2.81 -13.82 24.02
CA LYS A 265 3.26 -13.45 25.39
C LYS A 265 3.02 -11.99 25.76
N ASN A 266 1.97 -11.36 25.19
CA ASN A 266 1.64 -9.96 25.48
C ASN A 266 0.10 -9.75 25.51
N GLU A 267 -0.52 -10.27 26.55
CA GLU A 267 -1.98 -10.18 26.75
C GLU A 267 -2.44 -8.74 26.97
N GLU A 268 -1.62 -7.91 27.61
CA GLU A 268 -1.93 -6.51 27.84
C GLU A 268 -2.09 -5.77 26.50
N ALA A 269 -1.11 -5.89 25.61
CA ALA A 269 -1.19 -5.29 24.30
C ALA A 269 -2.35 -5.87 23.46
N THR A 270 -2.71 -7.13 23.67
CA THR A 270 -3.86 -7.76 23.01
C THR A 270 -5.17 -7.11 23.47
N ARG A 271 -5.36 -6.95 24.79
CA ARG A 271 -6.54 -6.29 25.36
C ARG A 271 -6.66 -4.81 24.99
N GLN A 272 -5.56 -4.15 24.68
CA GLN A 272 -5.55 -2.76 24.19
C GLN A 272 -6.09 -2.60 22.77
N VAL A 273 -6.05 -3.66 21.96
CA VAL A 273 -6.43 -3.59 20.54
C VAL A 273 -7.64 -4.46 20.18
N ILE A 274 -7.96 -5.49 20.97
CA ILE A 274 -9.18 -6.29 20.81
C ILE A 274 -10.07 -6.04 22.01
N ASP A 275 -11.24 -5.48 21.75
CA ASP A 275 -12.22 -5.19 22.80
C ASP A 275 -12.99 -6.43 23.27
N THR A 276 -13.86 -6.27 24.27
CA THR A 276 -14.65 -7.35 24.86
C THR A 276 -15.69 -7.94 23.92
N GLU A 277 -16.07 -7.24 22.84
CA GLU A 277 -16.98 -7.70 21.78
C GLU A 277 -16.26 -8.37 20.60
N GLY A 278 -14.91 -8.48 20.67
CA GLY A 278 -14.07 -9.08 19.64
C GLY A 278 -13.76 -8.16 18.47
N TRP A 279 -13.94 -6.85 18.58
CA TRP A 279 -13.53 -5.90 17.59
C TRP A 279 -12.06 -5.55 17.76
N LEU A 280 -11.31 -5.67 16.65
CA LEU A 280 -9.94 -5.18 16.56
C LEU A 280 -9.95 -3.69 16.20
N HIS A 281 -9.37 -2.88 17.06
CA HIS A 281 -9.08 -1.47 16.83
C HIS A 281 -7.85 -1.34 15.93
N THR A 282 -8.05 -0.88 14.69
CA THR A 282 -6.96 -0.84 13.71
C THR A 282 -5.97 0.29 13.97
N GLY A 283 -6.39 1.31 14.71
CA GLY A 283 -5.64 2.56 14.89
C GLY A 283 -5.60 3.42 13.63
N ASP A 284 -6.46 3.14 12.63
CA ASP A 284 -6.60 3.90 11.40
C ASP A 284 -7.94 4.63 11.38
N MET A 285 -7.91 5.91 10.98
CA MET A 285 -9.10 6.72 10.75
C MET A 285 -9.63 6.45 9.35
N ALA A 286 -10.93 6.29 9.22
CA ALA A 286 -11.58 6.00 7.94
C ALA A 286 -12.98 6.60 7.84
N THR A 287 -13.51 6.64 6.62
CA THR A 287 -14.93 6.78 6.30
C THR A 287 -15.41 5.58 5.52
N ILE A 288 -16.72 5.28 5.57
CA ILE A 288 -17.37 4.24 4.75
C ILE A 288 -18.55 4.90 4.05
N ASP A 289 -18.57 4.87 2.71
CA ASP A 289 -19.69 5.43 1.96
C ASP A 289 -20.92 4.51 1.97
N GLU A 290 -22.01 4.98 1.37
CA GLU A 290 -23.30 4.25 1.31
C GLU A 290 -23.19 2.93 0.52
N ASP A 291 -22.24 2.84 -0.41
CA ASP A 291 -21.96 1.62 -1.19
C ASP A 291 -21.06 0.62 -0.45
N GLY A 292 -20.57 0.98 0.75
CA GLY A 292 -19.68 0.19 1.58
C GLY A 292 -18.20 0.27 1.21
N ASN A 293 -17.78 1.25 0.42
CA ASN A 293 -16.36 1.47 0.13
C ASN A 293 -15.69 2.19 1.30
N VAL A 294 -14.52 1.70 1.68
CA VAL A 294 -13.72 2.21 2.80
C VAL A 294 -12.64 3.17 2.29
N PHE A 295 -12.52 4.33 2.92
CA PHE A 295 -11.53 5.37 2.61
C PHE A 295 -10.68 5.62 3.84
N ILE A 296 -9.41 5.24 3.78
CA ILE A 296 -8.46 5.48 4.88
C ILE A 296 -8.00 6.94 4.84
N LYS A 297 -8.08 7.61 5.99
CA LYS A 297 -7.74 9.03 6.15
C LYS A 297 -6.37 9.26 6.78
N GLY A 298 -5.91 8.35 7.62
CA GLY A 298 -4.64 8.43 8.30
C GLY A 298 -4.62 7.60 9.58
N ARG A 299 -3.60 7.82 10.42
CA ARG A 299 -3.46 7.14 11.71
C ARG A 299 -4.11 7.91 12.84
N CYS A 300 -4.84 7.24 13.73
CA CYS A 300 -5.41 7.86 14.94
C CYS A 300 -4.34 8.61 15.77
N LYS A 301 -3.14 8.02 15.89
CA LYS A 301 -2.01 8.59 16.65
C LYS A 301 -1.37 9.82 15.99
N ASN A 302 -1.57 10.02 14.71
CA ASN A 302 -0.99 11.11 13.94
C ASN A 302 -1.97 12.27 13.74
N LEU A 303 -3.21 12.08 14.18
CA LEU A 303 -4.25 13.10 14.12
C LEU A 303 -3.77 14.36 14.86
N LEU A 304 -3.78 15.49 14.17
CA LEU A 304 -3.48 16.78 14.76
C LEU A 304 -4.80 17.49 15.10
N LEU A 305 -4.93 17.89 16.36
CA LEU A 305 -6.10 18.61 16.84
C LEU A 305 -5.74 20.09 16.97
N THR A 306 -6.41 20.94 16.22
CA THR A 306 -6.26 22.39 16.35
C THR A 306 -7.00 22.91 17.59
N SER A 307 -6.64 24.11 18.06
CA SER A 307 -7.33 24.79 19.16
C SER A 307 -8.81 25.05 18.89
N SER A 308 -9.22 25.10 17.61
CA SER A 308 -10.62 25.21 17.19
C SER A 308 -11.37 23.87 17.18
N GLY A 309 -10.74 22.77 17.61
CA GLY A 309 -11.35 21.44 17.66
C GLY A 309 -11.44 20.74 16.28
N GLN A 310 -10.73 21.22 15.27
CA GLN A 310 -10.71 20.59 13.96
C GLN A 310 -9.68 19.45 13.90
N ASN A 311 -10.09 18.32 13.35
CA ASN A 311 -9.25 17.18 13.09
C ASN A 311 -8.49 17.38 11.77
N ILE A 312 -7.16 17.36 11.84
CA ILE A 312 -6.28 17.41 10.67
C ILE A 312 -5.64 16.03 10.47
N TYR A 313 -5.75 15.52 9.27
CA TYR A 313 -5.12 14.26 8.83
C TYR A 313 -3.83 14.59 8.07
N PRO A 314 -2.67 14.59 8.73
CA PRO A 314 -1.42 15.06 8.10
C PRO A 314 -1.05 14.23 6.87
N GLU A 315 -1.36 12.93 6.85
CA GLU A 315 -1.05 12.06 5.73
C GLU A 315 -1.79 12.45 4.45
N GLU A 316 -3.00 12.99 4.53
CA GLU A 316 -3.74 13.49 3.36
C GLU A 316 -3.04 14.72 2.74
N ILE A 317 -2.51 15.61 3.59
CA ILE A 317 -1.79 16.81 3.15
C ILE A 317 -0.43 16.42 2.57
N GLU A 318 0.30 15.53 3.26
CA GLU A 318 1.61 15.03 2.84
C GLU A 318 1.53 14.29 1.50
N SER A 319 0.47 13.52 1.28
CA SER A 319 0.24 12.82 0.01
C SER A 319 0.15 13.80 -1.17
N LYS A 320 -0.46 14.97 -0.98
CA LYS A 320 -0.51 16.02 -2.00
C LYS A 320 0.84 16.71 -2.15
N LEU A 321 1.47 17.04 -1.02
CA LEU A 321 2.75 17.76 -1.00
C LEU A 321 3.88 16.96 -1.64
N ASN A 322 3.93 15.66 -1.39
CA ASN A 322 4.94 14.76 -1.98
C ASN A 322 4.84 14.61 -3.51
N ASN A 323 3.77 15.13 -4.13
CA ASN A 323 3.62 15.19 -5.59
C ASN A 323 4.08 16.52 -6.18
N MET A 324 4.40 17.50 -5.35
CA MET A 324 4.81 18.81 -5.82
C MET A 324 6.28 18.85 -6.27
N PRO A 325 6.67 19.77 -7.15
CA PRO A 325 8.02 19.86 -7.68
C PRO A 325 9.10 19.86 -6.60
N TYR A 326 10.10 19.00 -6.77
CA TYR A 326 11.29 18.86 -5.93
C TYR A 326 11.01 18.55 -4.45
N VAL A 327 9.86 17.97 -4.13
CA VAL A 327 9.56 17.42 -2.80
C VAL A 327 9.88 15.93 -2.81
N SER A 328 10.90 15.51 -2.07
CA SER A 328 11.23 14.10 -1.89
C SER A 328 10.38 13.46 -0.80
N GLU A 329 10.29 14.13 0.35
CA GLU A 329 9.49 13.69 1.49
C GLU A 329 8.96 14.90 2.26
N SER A 330 7.83 14.73 2.90
CA SER A 330 7.24 15.76 3.74
C SER A 330 6.65 15.21 5.03
N LEU A 331 6.58 16.07 6.03
CA LEU A 331 5.98 15.77 7.33
C LEU A 331 5.23 17.02 7.81
N ILE A 332 3.92 16.86 8.07
CA ILE A 332 3.09 17.95 8.62
C ILE A 332 3.03 17.82 10.14
N ILE A 333 3.35 18.90 10.81
CA ILE A 333 3.34 19.02 12.28
C ILE A 333 2.51 20.23 12.70
N LEU A 334 2.08 20.22 13.97
CA LEU A 334 1.38 21.36 14.57
C LEU A 334 2.35 22.10 15.51
N GLN A 335 2.64 23.36 15.23
CA GLN A 335 3.47 24.22 16.08
C GLN A 335 2.72 25.52 16.40
N GLN A 336 2.57 25.84 17.69
CA GLN A 336 1.87 27.04 18.11
C GLN A 336 0.49 27.22 17.43
N ASP A 337 -0.26 26.13 17.35
CA ASP A 337 -1.55 26.05 16.67
C ASP A 337 -1.56 26.38 15.17
N LYS A 338 -0.39 26.28 14.53
CA LYS A 338 -0.24 26.44 13.07
C LYS A 338 0.34 25.17 12.45
N LEU A 339 -0.16 24.81 11.28
CA LEU A 339 0.39 23.69 10.53
C LEU A 339 1.69 24.14 9.85
N VAL A 340 2.73 23.37 10.08
CA VAL A 340 4.05 23.56 9.50
C VAL A 340 4.44 22.33 8.72
N GLY A 341 4.85 22.49 7.47
CA GLY A 341 5.40 21.42 6.65
C GLY A 341 6.92 21.38 6.77
N LEU A 342 7.45 20.27 7.28
CA LEU A 342 8.86 19.94 7.15
C LEU A 342 9.06 19.23 5.82
N ILE A 343 10.01 19.69 5.00
CA ILE A 343 10.23 19.14 3.66
C ILE A 343 11.68 18.71 3.52
N TYR A 344 11.88 17.45 3.17
CA TYR A 344 13.13 16.98 2.61
C TYR A 344 13.06 17.14 1.08
N PRO A 345 13.84 18.09 0.51
CA PRO A 345 13.77 18.38 -0.92
C PRO A 345 14.54 17.36 -1.76
N ASP A 346 14.14 17.16 -3.01
CA ASP A 346 14.94 16.48 -4.03
C ASP A 346 15.95 17.48 -4.62
N SER A 347 16.99 17.73 -3.85
CA SER A 347 18.03 18.72 -4.20
C SER A 347 18.81 18.28 -5.44
N ASP A 348 19.03 16.98 -5.63
CA ASP A 348 19.78 16.45 -6.78
C ASP A 348 19.03 16.70 -8.09
N ASP A 349 17.73 16.46 -8.10
CA ASP A 349 16.88 16.74 -9.26
C ASP A 349 16.78 18.25 -9.52
N ALA A 350 16.63 19.07 -8.47
CA ALA A 350 16.58 20.52 -8.59
C ALA A 350 17.87 21.08 -9.19
N PHE A 351 19.04 20.66 -8.70
CA PHE A 351 20.33 21.11 -9.21
C PHE A 351 20.61 20.61 -10.62
N ALA A 352 20.18 19.39 -10.98
CA ALA A 352 20.26 18.89 -12.35
C ALA A 352 19.44 19.72 -13.34
N HIS A 353 18.37 20.38 -12.88
CA HIS A 353 17.58 21.36 -13.64
C HIS A 353 18.10 22.80 -13.54
N GLY A 354 19.26 23.01 -12.95
CA GLY A 354 19.92 24.33 -12.87
C GLY A 354 19.38 25.26 -11.80
N LEU A 355 18.60 24.77 -10.83
CA LEU A 355 18.14 25.60 -9.72
C LEU A 355 19.24 25.78 -8.67
N SER A 356 19.34 26.98 -8.12
CA SER A 356 20.15 27.27 -6.93
C SER A 356 19.40 26.91 -5.64
N GLN A 357 20.08 26.91 -4.51
CA GLN A 357 19.46 26.75 -3.19
C GLN A 357 18.39 27.82 -2.91
N SER A 358 18.61 29.05 -3.35
CA SER A 358 17.63 30.14 -3.22
C SER A 358 16.41 29.96 -4.12
N ASP A 359 16.61 29.39 -5.31
CA ASP A 359 15.49 29.04 -6.21
C ASP A 359 14.65 27.92 -5.61
N LEU A 360 15.28 26.93 -4.98
CA LEU A 360 14.59 25.83 -4.32
C LEU A 360 13.68 26.34 -3.18
N VAL A 361 14.15 27.28 -2.37
CA VAL A 361 13.33 27.92 -1.33
C VAL A 361 12.12 28.63 -1.94
N ARG A 362 12.30 29.33 -3.06
CA ARG A 362 11.21 30.00 -3.78
C ARG A 362 10.20 28.99 -4.31
N VAL A 363 10.66 27.90 -4.93
CA VAL A 363 9.77 26.83 -5.42
C VAL A 363 8.97 26.19 -4.28
N MET A 364 9.58 26.01 -3.11
CA MET A 364 8.84 25.50 -1.94
C MET A 364 7.75 26.45 -1.48
N GLU A 365 7.98 27.76 -1.52
CA GLU A 365 6.92 28.73 -1.20
C GLU A 365 5.80 28.74 -2.26
N GLU A 366 6.13 28.61 -3.53
CA GLU A 366 5.14 28.42 -4.61
C GLU A 366 4.32 27.13 -4.38
N ASN A 367 4.98 26.02 -4.03
CA ASN A 367 4.33 24.77 -3.66
C ASN A 367 3.35 24.96 -2.49
N ARG A 368 3.76 25.69 -1.44
CA ARG A 368 2.88 25.98 -0.28
C ARG A 368 1.62 26.74 -0.68
N LEU A 369 1.79 27.78 -1.50
CA LEU A 369 0.66 28.57 -1.98
C LEU A 369 -0.29 27.73 -2.84
N GLU A 370 0.24 26.88 -3.72
CA GLU A 370 -0.56 26.02 -4.57
C GLU A 370 -1.27 24.91 -3.77
N LEU A 371 -0.58 24.32 -2.80
CA LEU A 371 -1.18 23.34 -1.88
C LEU A 371 -2.34 23.96 -1.10
N ASN A 372 -2.15 25.17 -0.57
CA ASN A 372 -3.17 25.84 0.23
C ASN A 372 -4.46 26.18 -0.55
N LYS A 373 -4.39 26.34 -1.88
CA LYS A 373 -5.59 26.48 -2.73
C LYS A 373 -6.46 25.22 -2.74
N GLN A 374 -5.85 24.06 -2.48
CA GLN A 374 -6.51 22.75 -2.50
C GLN A 374 -6.95 22.29 -1.11
N LEU A 375 -6.62 23.05 -0.07
CA LEU A 375 -6.90 22.71 1.32
C LEU A 375 -8.01 23.58 1.90
N PRO A 376 -8.88 23.02 2.76
CA PRO A 376 -9.80 23.81 3.57
C PRO A 376 -9.05 24.86 4.41
N ALA A 377 -9.69 25.98 4.72
CA ALA A 377 -9.07 27.08 5.45
C ALA A 377 -8.41 26.66 6.77
N PHE A 378 -9.04 25.74 7.50
CA PHE A 378 -8.55 25.26 8.79
C PHE A 378 -7.34 24.30 8.68
N SER A 379 -7.02 23.79 7.51
CA SER A 379 -5.90 22.88 7.26
C SER A 379 -4.79 23.50 6.39
N GLN A 380 -4.83 24.80 6.16
CA GLN A 380 -3.80 25.49 5.39
C GLN A 380 -2.46 25.53 6.14
N ILE A 381 -1.40 25.35 5.39
CA ILE A 381 -0.02 25.35 5.89
C ILE A 381 0.49 26.76 6.04
N ALA A 382 0.89 27.12 7.25
CA ALA A 382 1.39 28.47 7.55
C ALA A 382 2.78 28.73 6.96
N ARG A 383 3.66 27.73 7.03
CA ARG A 383 5.02 27.82 6.49
C ARG A 383 5.58 26.46 6.14
N PHE A 384 6.56 26.43 5.24
CA PHE A 384 7.45 25.30 5.04
C PHE A 384 8.81 25.53 5.70
N LYS A 385 9.42 24.46 6.18
CA LYS A 385 10.80 24.44 6.68
C LYS A 385 11.54 23.33 5.93
N LEU A 386 12.63 23.70 5.23
CA LEU A 386 13.49 22.72 4.59
C LEU A 386 14.26 21.95 5.65
N TYR A 387 14.19 20.63 5.57
CA TYR A 387 14.92 19.72 6.44
C TYR A 387 16.16 19.23 5.69
N PRO A 388 17.35 19.33 6.31
CA PRO A 388 18.62 19.12 5.58
C PRO A 388 18.92 17.65 5.26
N GLU A 389 18.30 16.72 5.98
CA GLU A 389 18.56 15.29 5.88
C GLU A 389 17.28 14.52 5.66
N GLU A 390 17.41 13.29 5.13
CA GLU A 390 16.30 12.37 4.99
C GLU A 390 15.69 12.03 6.37
N PHE A 391 14.36 11.99 6.46
CA PHE A 391 13.68 11.66 7.72
C PHE A 391 14.02 10.25 8.19
N GLU A 392 14.24 10.08 9.49
CA GLU A 392 14.39 8.75 10.08
C GLU A 392 13.14 7.91 9.88
N LYS A 393 13.35 6.66 9.46
CA LYS A 393 12.28 5.72 9.13
C LYS A 393 12.32 4.47 9.96
N THR A 394 11.16 3.86 10.10
CA THR A 394 11.01 2.49 10.59
C THR A 394 11.51 1.48 9.55
N ALA A 395 11.66 0.21 9.95
CA ALA A 395 11.98 -0.88 9.01
C ALA A 395 10.96 -0.99 7.84
N LYS A 396 9.73 -0.51 8.03
CA LYS A 396 8.68 -0.43 6.99
C LYS A 396 8.76 0.86 6.15
N LYS A 397 9.84 1.63 6.27
CA LYS A 397 10.07 2.91 5.57
C LYS A 397 9.04 4.01 5.89
N SER A 398 8.32 3.93 6.99
CA SER A 398 7.45 5.01 7.48
C SER A 398 8.26 5.98 8.34
N ILE A 399 8.05 7.29 8.17
CA ILE A 399 8.74 8.33 8.96
C ILE A 399 8.41 8.17 10.44
N LYS A 400 9.44 8.25 11.30
CA LYS A 400 9.29 8.25 12.76
C LYS A 400 8.84 9.63 13.25
N ARG A 401 7.56 9.97 13.04
CA ARG A 401 6.98 11.30 13.33
C ARG A 401 7.28 11.84 14.70
N PHE A 402 7.33 10.97 15.72
CA PHE A 402 7.57 11.38 17.12
C PHE A 402 8.91 12.07 17.34
N LEU A 403 9.89 11.88 16.45
CA LEU A 403 11.19 12.56 16.51
C LEU A 403 11.11 14.04 16.07
N TYR A 404 10.03 14.44 15.40
CA TYR A 404 9.92 15.73 14.74
C TYR A 404 8.82 16.63 15.31
N GLN A 405 8.06 16.16 16.30
CA GLN A 405 6.93 16.92 16.88
C GLN A 405 7.39 18.17 17.65
N ASP A 406 8.54 18.10 18.31
CA ASP A 406 9.08 19.14 19.19
C ASP A 406 10.30 19.86 18.61
N ILE A 407 10.45 19.90 17.28
CA ILE A 407 11.57 20.63 16.65
C ILE A 407 11.44 22.13 16.97
N LYS A 408 12.35 22.63 17.81
CA LYS A 408 12.49 24.05 18.07
C LYS A 408 12.92 24.81 16.81
N GLU A 409 12.54 26.09 16.74
CA GLU A 409 12.86 27.01 15.63
C GLU A 409 14.35 27.12 15.36
#